data_9233f0dd7e1ae9cc6dd785a57742944e
#
_entry.id   9233f0dd7e1ae9cc6dd785a57742944e
#
_cell.length_a   1.000
_cell.length_b   1.000
_cell.length_c   1.000
_cell.angle_alpha   90.00
_cell.angle_beta   90.00
_cell.angle_gamma   90.00
#
_symmetry.space_group_name_H-M   'P 1'
#
loop_
_entity.id
_entity.type
_entity.pdbx_description
1 polymer ?
#
loop_
_entity_poly.entity_id
_entity_poly.type
_entity_poly.pdbx_seq_one_letter_code
_entity_poly.pdbx_strand_id
1 'polypeptide(L)'
;RGLGDVYKRQLCNWVWPMTMSPTKARDYRGDLDLEAKFMKAVTGEDVTTEDLYKMGAKITTLQRANTARGMVGANGQMGTNDFRNVHDVVTEWPFTMDPDIEVFTEGTNKMDKEDFQTALTMMYECFGWDPELGCPTAECLDYYDMPDVKEDLAALGLLPDA
;
A
#
# COMPACT_ATOMS: atom_id res chain seq x y z
N ARG A 1 -0.34 5.43 -3.23
CA ARG A 1 -0.41 6.19 -1.97
C ARG A 1 -1.28 5.43 -1.01
N GLY A 2 -0.73 5.09 0.16
CA GLY A 2 -1.47 4.36 1.15
C GLY A 2 -2.66 5.15 1.67
N LEU A 3 -3.78 4.48 1.86
CA LEU A 3 -4.98 5.02 2.50
C LEU A 3 -4.66 5.79 3.80
N GLY A 4 -3.57 5.42 4.49
CA GLY A 4 -3.13 6.08 5.71
C GLY A 4 -2.83 7.57 5.58
N ASP A 5 -2.36 8.05 4.44
CA ASP A 5 -1.98 9.46 4.27
C ASP A 5 -3.19 10.38 4.17
N VAL A 6 -4.26 9.91 3.54
CA VAL A 6 -5.50 10.68 3.35
C VAL A 6 -6.32 10.72 4.63
N TYR A 7 -6.51 9.59 5.28
CA TYR A 7 -7.37 9.50 6.46
C TYR A 7 -6.78 10.13 7.70
N LYS A 8 -5.48 10.12 7.85
CA LYS A 8 -4.83 10.75 9.01
C LYS A 8 -5.08 12.23 9.12
N ARG A 9 -5.25 12.92 7.99
CA ARG A 9 -5.37 14.37 7.95
C ARG A 9 -6.79 14.85 7.73
N GLN A 10 -7.72 13.93 7.45
CA GLN A 10 -9.12 14.27 7.17
C GLN A 10 -9.27 15.31 6.05
N LEU A 11 -8.33 15.32 5.11
CA LEU A 11 -8.29 16.28 4.02
C LEU A 11 -8.77 15.65 2.71
N CYS A 12 -9.53 16.40 1.95
CA CYS A 12 -9.97 15.97 0.63
C CYS A 12 -8.79 15.94 -0.35
N ASN A 13 -8.44 14.75 -0.81
CA ASN A 13 -7.33 14.56 -1.74
C ASN A 13 -7.50 15.31 -3.09
N TRP A 14 -8.72 15.62 -3.47
CA TRP A 14 -9.03 16.37 -4.69
C TRP A 14 -8.74 17.86 -4.57
N VAL A 15 -8.78 18.40 -3.38
CA VAL A 15 -8.51 19.83 -3.12
C VAL A 15 -7.03 20.09 -2.93
N TRP A 16 -6.24 19.06 -2.68
CA TRP A 16 -4.83 19.18 -2.29
C TRP A 16 -3.90 18.97 -3.49
N PRO A 17 -3.31 20.03 -4.07
CA PRO A 17 -2.51 19.93 -5.30
C PRO A 17 -1.09 19.42 -5.01
N MET A 18 -0.95 18.18 -4.56
CA MET A 18 0.36 17.60 -4.24
C MET A 18 1.17 17.22 -5.48
N THR A 19 0.51 16.66 -6.49
CA THR A 19 1.20 16.17 -7.70
C THR A 19 1.05 17.09 -8.88
N MET A 20 -0.08 17.81 -8.97
CA MET A 20 -0.39 18.73 -10.06
C MET A 20 -1.00 20.01 -9.49
N SER A 21 -0.74 21.12 -10.17
CA SER A 21 -1.37 22.41 -9.89
C SER A 21 -2.06 22.91 -11.16
N PRO A 22 -3.24 23.51 -11.09
CA PRO A 22 -3.89 24.15 -12.24
C PRO A 22 -3.22 25.47 -12.63
N THR A 23 -2.21 25.92 -11.89
CA THR A 23 -1.59 27.24 -12.05
C THR A 23 -0.38 27.20 -12.97
N LYS A 24 -0.42 27.95 -14.07
CA LYS A 24 0.71 28.12 -14.99
C LYS A 24 1.96 28.70 -14.31
N ALA A 25 1.77 29.55 -13.30
CA ALA A 25 2.88 30.14 -12.52
C ALA A 25 3.74 29.09 -11.79
N ARG A 26 3.26 27.85 -11.67
CA ARG A 26 3.98 26.71 -11.06
C ARG A 26 4.31 25.61 -12.09
N ASP A 27 4.32 25.93 -13.36
CA ASP A 27 4.51 24.94 -14.44
C ASP A 27 3.61 23.70 -14.31
N TYR A 28 2.40 23.88 -13.78
CA TYR A 28 1.44 22.82 -13.48
C TYR A 28 1.96 21.75 -12.52
N ARG A 29 3.07 22.02 -11.81
CA ARG A 29 3.63 21.11 -10.81
C ARG A 29 2.99 21.32 -9.45
N GLY A 30 2.66 20.22 -8.77
CA GLY A 30 2.26 20.24 -7.37
C GLY A 30 3.45 20.47 -6.43
N ASP A 31 3.14 20.54 -5.15
CA ASP A 31 4.14 20.62 -4.09
C ASP A 31 4.08 19.32 -3.29
N LEU A 32 5.08 18.47 -3.45
CA LEU A 32 5.16 17.16 -2.78
C LEU A 32 5.35 17.30 -1.27
N ASP A 33 5.89 18.44 -0.82
CA ASP A 33 6.13 18.73 0.60
C ASP A 33 4.95 19.45 1.26
N LEU A 34 3.86 19.66 0.52
CA LEU A 34 2.74 20.47 1.01
C LEU A 34 2.13 19.91 2.30
N GLU A 35 2.04 18.58 2.42
CA GLU A 35 1.51 17.92 3.61
C GLU A 35 2.39 18.14 4.83
N ALA A 36 3.71 17.99 4.67
CA ALA A 36 4.67 18.26 5.75
C ALA A 36 4.63 19.74 6.19
N LYS A 37 4.60 20.66 5.23
CA LYS A 37 4.47 22.11 5.50
C LYS A 37 3.17 22.44 6.25
N PHE A 38 2.08 21.79 5.87
CA PHE A 38 0.79 21.97 6.54
C PHE A 38 0.79 21.41 7.96
N MET A 39 1.34 20.20 8.16
CA MET A 39 1.51 19.63 9.50
C MET A 39 2.31 20.56 10.40
N LYS A 40 3.45 21.04 9.92
CA LYS A 40 4.29 21.99 10.65
C LYS A 40 3.53 23.29 11.00
N ALA A 41 2.77 23.83 10.07
CA ALA A 41 2.00 25.06 10.30
C ALA A 41 0.89 24.90 11.35
N VAL A 42 0.28 23.71 11.43
CA VAL A 42 -0.85 23.45 12.34
C VAL A 42 -0.39 22.95 13.70
N THR A 43 0.61 22.07 13.75
CA THR A 43 1.04 21.40 14.98
C THR A 43 2.29 22.03 15.61
N GLY A 44 3.09 22.74 14.81
CA GLY A 44 4.41 23.22 15.17
C GLY A 44 5.50 22.13 15.12
N GLU A 45 5.15 20.89 14.79
CA GLU A 45 6.10 19.78 14.67
C GLU A 45 6.88 19.86 13.37
N ASP A 46 8.18 19.62 13.45
CA ASP A 46 9.07 19.61 12.28
C ASP A 46 9.10 18.23 11.63
N VAL A 47 8.05 17.93 10.87
CA VAL A 47 7.84 16.64 10.19
C VAL A 47 8.23 16.80 8.73
N THR A 48 9.01 15.87 8.22
CA THR A 48 9.40 15.81 6.81
C THR A 48 8.39 15.01 5.98
N THR A 49 8.45 15.13 4.67
CA THR A 49 7.66 14.30 3.74
C THR A 49 8.00 12.82 3.90
N GLU A 50 9.28 12.50 4.14
CA GLU A 50 9.75 11.14 4.37
C GLU A 50 9.17 10.54 5.66
N ASP A 51 9.12 11.30 6.75
CA ASP A 51 8.47 10.87 8.00
C ASP A 51 7.00 10.54 7.78
N LEU A 52 6.31 11.33 6.96
CA LEU A 52 4.91 11.08 6.64
C LEU A 52 4.72 9.83 5.79
N TYR A 53 5.61 9.57 4.82
CA TYR A 53 5.59 8.33 4.05
C TYR A 53 5.88 7.12 4.94
N LYS A 54 6.89 7.20 5.82
CA LYS A 54 7.20 6.14 6.77
C LYS A 54 6.01 5.84 7.68
N MET A 55 5.32 6.87 8.16
CA MET A 55 4.12 6.72 8.97
C MET A 55 2.98 6.04 8.19
N GLY A 56 2.76 6.40 6.91
CA GLY A 56 1.79 5.76 6.04
C GLY A 56 2.11 4.29 5.78
N ALA A 57 3.38 3.99 5.50
CA ALA A 57 3.86 2.64 5.30
C ALA A 57 3.72 1.78 6.57
N LYS A 58 4.03 2.33 7.75
CA LYS A 58 3.80 1.67 9.05
C LYS A 58 2.32 1.24 9.22
N ILE A 59 1.38 2.13 8.92
CA ILE A 59 -0.06 1.82 9.04
C ILE A 59 -0.47 0.74 8.03
N THR A 60 0.00 0.84 6.80
CA THR A 60 -0.29 -0.16 5.75
C THR A 60 0.27 -1.52 6.14
N THR A 61 1.47 -1.55 6.71
CA THR A 61 2.10 -2.78 7.20
C THR A 61 1.33 -3.39 8.38
N LEU A 62 0.84 -2.55 9.31
CA LEU A 62 -0.01 -3.02 10.41
C LEU A 62 -1.33 -3.62 9.89
N GLN A 63 -1.97 -2.98 8.91
CA GLN A 63 -3.16 -3.52 8.27
C GLN A 63 -2.88 -4.87 7.59
N ARG A 64 -1.71 -4.99 6.93
CA ARG A 64 -1.26 -6.24 6.31
C ARG A 64 -1.09 -7.35 7.35
N ALA A 65 -0.43 -7.07 8.46
CA ALA A 65 -0.26 -8.00 9.56
C ALA A 65 -1.60 -8.47 10.15
N ASN A 66 -2.54 -7.55 10.35
CA ASN A 66 -3.89 -7.90 10.82
C ASN A 66 -4.63 -8.76 9.80
N THR A 67 -4.47 -8.48 8.52
CA THR A 67 -5.06 -9.29 7.44
C THR A 67 -4.47 -10.70 7.44
N ALA A 68 -3.14 -10.84 7.61
CA ALA A 68 -2.48 -12.15 7.70
C ALA A 68 -3.09 -13.05 8.77
N ARG A 69 -3.45 -12.49 9.93
CA ARG A 69 -4.10 -13.22 11.02
C ARG A 69 -5.53 -13.65 10.71
N GLY A 70 -6.26 -12.83 9.97
CA GLY A 70 -7.71 -13.01 9.73
C GLY A 70 -8.07 -13.70 8.42
N MET A 71 -7.11 -13.88 7.51
CA MET A 71 -7.35 -14.57 6.24
C MET A 71 -7.39 -16.09 6.42
N VAL A 72 -8.22 -16.74 5.60
CA VAL A 72 -8.20 -18.19 5.47
C VAL A 72 -7.15 -18.55 4.41
N GLY A 73 -6.15 -19.34 4.79
CA GLY A 73 -5.12 -19.82 3.90
C GLY A 73 -5.62 -20.85 2.89
N ALA A 74 -4.78 -21.18 1.93
CA ALA A 74 -5.09 -22.21 0.91
C ALA A 74 -5.41 -23.58 1.53
N ASN A 75 -4.92 -23.86 2.73
CA ASN A 75 -5.20 -25.08 3.50
C ASN A 75 -6.51 -25.03 4.31
N GLY A 76 -7.28 -23.95 4.21
CA GLY A 76 -8.53 -23.75 4.93
C GLY A 76 -8.37 -23.37 6.41
N GLN A 77 -7.16 -23.12 6.90
CA GLN A 77 -6.90 -22.69 8.25
C GLN A 77 -6.88 -21.17 8.35
N MET A 78 -7.19 -20.67 9.55
CA MET A 78 -7.11 -19.25 9.87
C MET A 78 -5.65 -18.82 10.00
N GLY A 79 -5.32 -17.70 9.37
CA GLY A 79 -3.97 -17.17 9.31
C GLY A 79 -3.20 -17.68 8.10
N THR A 80 -2.62 -16.75 7.33
CA THR A 80 -1.70 -17.06 6.23
C THR A 80 -0.76 -15.90 5.98
N ASN A 81 0.47 -16.22 5.62
CA ASN A 81 1.45 -15.26 5.14
C ASN A 81 1.56 -15.23 3.61
N ASP A 82 0.88 -16.14 2.91
CA ASP A 82 0.89 -16.23 1.45
C ASP A 82 -0.16 -15.30 0.84
N PHE A 83 0.15 -14.02 0.82
CA PHE A 83 -0.70 -13.02 0.19
C PHE A 83 -0.72 -13.12 -1.32
N ARG A 84 0.43 -13.43 -1.91
CA ARG A 84 0.60 -13.49 -3.36
C ARG A 84 -0.37 -14.45 -4.03
N ASN A 85 -0.61 -15.59 -3.41
CA ASN A 85 -1.44 -16.65 -3.99
C ASN A 85 -2.86 -16.70 -3.42
N VAL A 86 -3.13 -16.07 -2.29
CA VAL A 86 -4.43 -16.17 -1.59
C VAL A 86 -5.23 -14.87 -1.65
N HIS A 87 -4.57 -13.73 -1.44
CA HIS A 87 -5.25 -12.43 -1.32
C HIS A 87 -5.00 -11.52 -2.52
N ASP A 88 -3.75 -11.36 -2.93
CA ASP A 88 -3.35 -10.41 -3.96
C ASP A 88 -3.44 -11.06 -5.36
N VAL A 89 -4.50 -11.77 -5.58
CA VAL A 89 -4.80 -12.45 -6.84
C VAL A 89 -5.76 -11.60 -7.66
N VAL A 90 -5.45 -11.43 -8.93
CA VAL A 90 -6.40 -10.90 -9.90
C VAL A 90 -7.02 -12.07 -10.64
N THR A 91 -8.30 -12.27 -10.45
CA THR A 91 -9.08 -13.11 -11.33
C THR A 91 -9.12 -12.45 -12.70
N GLU A 92 -9.14 -13.24 -13.78
CA GLU A 92 -9.13 -12.78 -15.18
C GLU A 92 -10.41 -11.99 -15.51
N TRP A 93 -10.61 -10.85 -14.87
CA TRP A 93 -11.72 -9.97 -15.14
C TRP A 93 -11.33 -8.94 -16.22
N PRO A 94 -12.12 -8.82 -17.27
CA PRO A 94 -12.00 -7.64 -18.10
C PRO A 94 -12.38 -6.40 -17.27
N PHE A 95 -11.54 -5.38 -17.27
CA PHE A 95 -11.93 -4.09 -16.73
C PHE A 95 -12.99 -3.48 -17.64
N THR A 96 -14.23 -3.60 -17.28
CA THR A 96 -15.31 -2.82 -17.88
C THR A 96 -15.40 -1.50 -17.15
N MET A 97 -14.74 -0.48 -17.67
CA MET A 97 -14.80 0.86 -17.07
C MET A 97 -16.13 1.57 -17.41
N ASP A 98 -16.69 1.30 -18.56
CA ASP A 98 -17.97 1.85 -19.00
C ASP A 98 -18.64 0.85 -19.93
N PRO A 99 -19.83 0.32 -19.58
CA PRO A 99 -20.55 -0.65 -20.40
C PRO A 99 -20.97 -0.10 -21.76
N ASP A 100 -21.01 1.22 -21.94
CA ASP A 100 -21.38 1.88 -23.18
C ASP A 100 -20.20 2.11 -24.14
N ILE A 101 -18.97 1.80 -23.72
CA ILE A 101 -17.77 1.92 -24.54
C ILE A 101 -17.32 0.54 -25.03
N GLU A 102 -17.66 0.20 -26.28
CA GLU A 102 -17.31 -1.08 -26.94
C GLU A 102 -15.83 -1.45 -26.88
N VAL A 103 -14.94 -0.43 -26.94
CA VAL A 103 -13.47 -0.61 -26.82
C VAL A 103 -13.06 -1.36 -25.56
N PHE A 104 -13.83 -1.30 -24.51
CA PHE A 104 -13.56 -1.96 -23.24
C PHE A 104 -14.19 -3.34 -23.09
N THR A 105 -15.05 -3.75 -24.03
CA THR A 105 -15.75 -5.04 -23.99
C THR A 105 -15.03 -6.16 -24.76
N GLU A 106 -14.08 -5.82 -25.64
CA GLU A 106 -13.42 -6.78 -26.53
C GLU A 106 -12.19 -7.51 -25.94
N GLY A 107 -12.00 -7.49 -24.63
CA GLY A 107 -10.92 -8.26 -24.00
C GLY A 107 -9.50 -7.70 -24.18
N THR A 108 -9.37 -6.51 -24.75
CA THR A 108 -8.08 -5.79 -24.87
C THR A 108 -7.63 -5.14 -23.56
N ASN A 109 -8.50 -5.13 -22.55
CA ASN A 109 -8.27 -4.51 -21.24
C ASN A 109 -7.96 -5.56 -20.16
N LYS A 110 -7.46 -6.71 -20.56
CA LYS A 110 -6.93 -7.68 -19.60
C LYS A 110 -5.61 -7.15 -19.08
N MET A 111 -5.47 -7.12 -17.77
CA MET A 111 -4.19 -6.89 -17.13
C MET A 111 -3.27 -8.07 -17.52
N ASP A 112 -2.07 -7.76 -18.01
CA ASP A 112 -1.07 -8.78 -18.25
C ASP A 112 -0.65 -9.41 -16.92
N LYS A 113 -0.62 -10.73 -16.87
CA LYS A 113 -0.37 -11.47 -15.63
C LYS A 113 1.08 -11.32 -15.17
N GLU A 114 2.04 -11.29 -16.09
CA GLU A 114 3.46 -11.16 -15.77
C GLU A 114 3.76 -9.73 -15.30
N ASP A 115 3.19 -8.73 -15.97
CA ASP A 115 3.29 -7.34 -15.56
C ASP A 115 2.68 -7.12 -14.17
N PHE A 116 1.54 -7.75 -13.88
CA PHE A 116 0.92 -7.68 -12.57
C PHE A 116 1.79 -8.32 -11.48
N GLN A 117 2.36 -9.49 -11.73
CA GLN A 117 3.25 -10.16 -10.77
C GLN A 117 4.53 -9.33 -10.53
N THR A 118 5.06 -8.72 -11.57
CA THR A 118 6.21 -7.80 -11.47
C THR A 118 5.84 -6.58 -10.60
N ALA A 119 4.69 -5.97 -10.85
CA ALA A 119 4.21 -4.84 -10.05
C ALA A 119 3.98 -5.20 -8.58
N LEU A 120 3.48 -6.40 -8.28
CA LEU A 120 3.34 -6.91 -6.91
C LEU A 120 4.70 -7.03 -6.22
N THR A 121 5.70 -7.62 -6.90
CA THR A 121 7.06 -7.73 -6.36
C THR A 121 7.63 -6.35 -6.03
N MET A 122 7.55 -5.41 -6.96
CA MET A 122 8.01 -4.04 -6.72
C MET A 122 7.28 -3.37 -5.55
N MET A 123 5.98 -3.61 -5.41
CA MET A 123 5.20 -3.08 -4.29
C MET A 123 5.67 -3.69 -2.95
N TYR A 124 5.85 -4.99 -2.89
CA TYR A 124 6.31 -5.66 -1.67
C TYR A 124 7.69 -5.17 -1.24
N GLU A 125 8.63 -5.08 -2.18
CA GLU A 125 9.96 -4.52 -1.93
C GLU A 125 9.91 -3.08 -1.41
N CYS A 126 9.04 -2.23 -1.96
CA CYS A 126 8.86 -0.85 -1.49
C CYS A 126 8.41 -0.75 -0.02
N PHE A 127 7.68 -1.73 0.49
CA PHE A 127 7.26 -1.79 1.89
C PHE A 127 8.23 -2.57 2.78
N GLY A 128 9.24 -3.24 2.21
CA GLY A 128 10.12 -4.16 2.92
C GLY A 128 9.44 -5.48 3.29
N TRP A 129 8.39 -5.85 2.55
CA TRP A 129 7.71 -7.13 2.71
C TRP A 129 8.43 -8.22 1.91
N ASP A 130 8.16 -9.46 2.26
CA ASP A 130 8.70 -10.60 1.53
C ASP A 130 8.20 -10.59 0.07
N PRO A 131 9.09 -10.62 -0.93
CA PRO A 131 8.70 -10.50 -2.33
C PRO A 131 7.97 -11.74 -2.87
N GLU A 132 8.15 -12.92 -2.27
CA GLU A 132 7.51 -14.15 -2.71
C GLU A 132 6.14 -14.36 -2.07
N LEU A 133 6.00 -13.97 -0.81
CA LEU A 133 4.78 -14.17 -0.03
C LEU A 133 3.90 -12.92 0.05
N GLY A 134 4.51 -11.74 0.02
CA GLY A 134 3.81 -10.46 0.18
C GLY A 134 3.41 -10.13 1.62
N CYS A 135 4.03 -10.77 2.61
CA CYS A 135 3.81 -10.49 4.03
C CYS A 135 4.96 -9.69 4.63
N PRO A 136 4.73 -8.96 5.76
CA PRO A 136 5.78 -8.23 6.44
C PRO A 136 6.90 -9.14 6.93
N THR A 137 8.15 -8.74 6.69
CA THR A 137 9.32 -9.43 7.23
C THR A 137 9.64 -8.98 8.66
N ALA A 138 10.45 -9.75 9.39
CA ALA A 138 10.92 -9.35 10.71
C ALA A 138 11.70 -8.03 10.67
N GLU A 139 12.55 -7.82 9.65
CA GLU A 139 13.29 -6.57 9.44
C GLU A 139 12.37 -5.39 9.17
N CYS A 140 11.34 -5.57 8.35
CA CYS A 140 10.33 -4.55 8.07
C CYS A 140 9.62 -4.10 9.36
N LEU A 141 9.24 -5.05 10.21
CA LEU A 141 8.57 -4.76 11.48
C LEU A 141 9.50 -4.04 12.46
N ASP A 142 10.76 -4.40 12.51
CA ASP A 142 11.79 -3.69 13.30
C ASP A 142 11.99 -2.25 12.76
N TYR A 143 12.10 -2.08 11.46
CA TYR A 143 12.24 -0.75 10.83
C TYR A 143 11.09 0.20 11.15
N TYR A 144 9.87 -0.31 11.25
CA TYR A 144 8.68 0.46 11.60
C TYR A 144 8.42 0.52 13.11
N ASP A 145 9.31 -0.01 13.96
CA ASP A 145 9.13 -0.03 15.42
C ASP A 145 7.77 -0.67 15.81
N MET A 146 7.63 -1.95 15.47
CA MET A 146 6.44 -2.77 15.75
C MET A 146 6.81 -4.13 16.37
N PRO A 147 7.52 -4.15 17.52
CA PRO A 147 7.99 -5.41 18.14
C PRO A 147 6.82 -6.31 18.55
N ASP A 148 5.75 -5.76 19.07
CA ASP A 148 4.58 -6.54 19.50
C ASP A 148 3.92 -7.28 18.32
N VAL A 149 3.85 -6.63 17.14
CA VAL A 149 3.31 -7.23 15.91
C VAL A 149 4.23 -8.37 15.43
N LYS A 150 5.54 -8.15 15.51
CA LYS A 150 6.54 -9.15 15.15
C LYS A 150 6.43 -10.39 16.03
N GLU A 151 6.36 -10.23 17.36
CA GLU A 151 6.17 -11.33 18.29
C GLU A 151 4.88 -12.10 18.04
N ASP A 152 3.80 -11.40 17.77
CA ASP A 152 2.49 -12.00 17.50
C ASP A 152 2.48 -12.82 16.20
N LEU A 153 3.03 -12.27 15.11
CA LEU A 153 3.14 -13.02 13.85
C LEU A 153 4.08 -14.21 13.96
N ALA A 154 5.19 -14.07 14.71
CA ALA A 154 6.12 -15.18 14.96
C ALA A 154 5.43 -16.31 15.75
N ALA A 155 4.68 -15.98 16.79
CA ALA A 155 3.94 -16.95 17.60
C ALA A 155 2.91 -17.73 16.80
N LEU A 156 2.36 -17.10 15.73
CA LEU A 156 1.38 -17.72 14.83
C LEU A 156 2.03 -18.46 13.65
N GLY A 157 3.38 -18.40 13.51
CA GLY A 157 4.09 -18.98 12.36
C GLY A 157 3.77 -18.24 11.04
N LEU A 158 3.47 -16.96 11.11
CA LEU A 158 3.09 -16.12 9.96
C LEU A 158 4.22 -15.21 9.47
N LEU A 159 5.35 -15.18 10.14
CA LEU A 159 6.56 -14.53 9.60
C LEU A 159 7.16 -15.40 8.48
N PRO A 160 7.68 -14.79 7.40
CA PRO A 160 8.47 -15.51 6.42
C PRO A 160 9.75 -16.06 7.06
N ASP A 161 10.21 -17.19 6.54
CA ASP A 161 11.51 -17.73 6.88
C ASP A 161 12.62 -16.76 6.45
N ALA A 162 13.64 -16.58 7.31
CA ALA A 162 14.73 -15.65 7.08
C ALA A 162 15.70 -16.16 6.00
#